data_17941a4cc5845672b134031d135d0ca9
#
_entry.id   17941a4cc5845672b134031d135d0ca9
#
_cell.length_a   1.000
_cell.length_b   1.000
_cell.length_c   1.000
_cell.angle_alpha   90.00
_cell.angle_beta   90.00
_cell.angle_gamma   90.00
#
_symmetry.space_group_name_H-M   'P 1'
#
loop_
_entity.id
_entity.type
_entity.pdbx_description
1 polymer ?
#
loop_
_entity_poly.entity_id
_entity_poly.type
_entity_poly.pdbx_seq_one_letter_code
_entity_poly.pdbx_strand_id
1 'polypeptide(L)'
;MAGGVAALSAPSRPALAQAPVIVGNQTATAIVESVDHDAGMILLRDKAGNLDTVRVDPDLRAKLPVLHPGDKIGLRIVRTIDAAIAPPGSPLPESTENAAGTRTGPHPHGMMVSFKRERVKVTGVDTTRNQVVFVDPDDITRVVLVRQKAMQEFLKTLKPGDEVDTTVMDAVSFSVLSQLPA
;
A
#
# COMPACT_ATOMS: atom_id res chain seq x y z
N MET A 1 -11.40 -31.46 -49.04
CA MET A 1 -12.32 -30.86 -48.05
C MET A 1 -11.45 -30.23 -46.95
N ALA A 2 -11.34 -28.93 -46.96
CA ALA A 2 -10.56 -28.21 -45.95
C ALA A 2 -11.56 -27.68 -44.89
N GLY A 3 -11.45 -28.24 -43.67
CA GLY A 3 -12.25 -27.81 -42.54
C GLY A 3 -11.55 -26.59 -41.85
N GLY A 4 -12.14 -25.41 -42.03
CA GLY A 4 -11.72 -24.21 -41.33
C GLY A 4 -12.16 -24.26 -39.86
N VAL A 5 -11.20 -24.23 -38.91
CA VAL A 5 -11.47 -24.04 -37.48
C VAL A 5 -11.66 -22.55 -37.26
N ALA A 6 -12.90 -22.12 -37.06
CA ALA A 6 -13.21 -20.76 -36.64
C ALA A 6 -12.81 -20.61 -35.17
N ALA A 7 -11.73 -19.88 -34.92
CA ALA A 7 -11.37 -19.45 -33.58
C ALA A 7 -12.41 -18.43 -33.08
N LEU A 8 -13.23 -18.83 -32.12
CA LEU A 8 -14.14 -17.93 -31.40
C LEU A 8 -13.28 -17.01 -30.51
N SER A 9 -13.03 -15.79 -30.98
CA SER A 9 -12.45 -14.73 -30.17
C SER A 9 -13.47 -14.37 -29.08
N ALA A 10 -13.18 -14.73 -27.84
CA ALA A 10 -13.96 -14.25 -26.71
C ALA A 10 -13.85 -12.72 -26.65
N PRO A 11 -14.95 -11.99 -26.44
CA PRO A 11 -14.89 -10.54 -26.31
C PRO A 11 -14.04 -10.18 -25.09
N SER A 12 -12.97 -9.41 -25.32
CA SER A 12 -12.15 -8.84 -24.25
C SER A 12 -13.01 -7.88 -23.42
N ARG A 13 -13.25 -8.23 -22.16
CA ARG A 13 -13.92 -7.32 -21.23
C ARG A 13 -13.01 -6.09 -21.01
N PRO A 14 -13.57 -4.86 -20.99
CA PRO A 14 -12.79 -3.72 -20.58
C PRO A 14 -12.31 -3.94 -19.15
N ALA A 15 -11.06 -3.59 -18.88
CA ALA A 15 -10.50 -3.64 -17.52
C ALA A 15 -11.31 -2.68 -16.64
N LEU A 16 -12.14 -3.23 -15.76
CA LEU A 16 -12.87 -2.45 -14.76
C LEU A 16 -11.90 -2.22 -13.60
N ALA A 17 -11.52 -0.96 -13.41
CA ALA A 17 -10.65 -0.53 -12.32
C ALA A 17 -11.47 0.29 -11.32
N GLN A 18 -11.27 0.02 -10.05
CA GLN A 18 -11.77 0.84 -8.95
C GLN A 18 -10.79 1.99 -8.68
N ALA A 19 -11.30 3.22 -8.57
CA ALA A 19 -10.47 4.36 -8.16
C ALA A 19 -9.92 4.16 -6.74
N PRO A 20 -8.69 4.63 -6.44
CA PRO A 20 -8.11 4.52 -5.11
C PRO A 20 -9.00 5.08 -4.02
N VAL A 21 -9.17 4.33 -2.93
CA VAL A 21 -10.01 4.70 -1.78
C VAL A 21 -9.15 4.83 -0.54
N ILE A 22 -9.25 5.94 0.17
CA ILE A 22 -8.56 6.14 1.44
C ILE A 22 -9.22 5.26 2.51
N VAL A 23 -8.44 4.35 3.09
CA VAL A 23 -8.87 3.43 4.15
C VAL A 23 -8.22 3.76 5.49
N GLY A 24 -7.20 4.61 5.51
CA GLY A 24 -6.53 5.10 6.71
C GLY A 24 -5.96 6.50 6.49
N ASN A 25 -6.11 7.37 7.48
CA ASN A 25 -5.47 8.68 7.54
C ASN A 25 -5.22 8.99 9.02
N GLN A 26 -3.98 8.84 9.43
CA GLN A 26 -3.58 9.00 10.83
C GLN A 26 -2.47 10.04 10.94
N THR A 27 -2.52 10.82 12.02
CA THR A 27 -1.45 11.73 12.40
C THR A 27 -0.96 11.38 13.80
N ALA A 28 0.33 11.41 13.99
CA ALA A 28 0.96 11.15 15.29
C ALA A 28 2.16 12.09 15.50
N THR A 29 2.63 12.17 16.73
CA THR A 29 3.94 12.73 17.05
C THR A 29 4.74 11.70 17.82
N ALA A 30 6.02 11.60 17.52
CA ALA A 30 6.93 10.68 18.19
C ALA A 30 8.26 11.35 18.50
N ILE A 31 9.00 10.74 19.40
CA ILE A 31 10.41 11.05 19.69
C ILE A 31 11.24 9.95 19.05
N VAL A 32 12.32 10.32 18.39
CA VAL A 32 13.32 9.38 17.90
C VAL A 32 14.11 8.87 19.09
N GLU A 33 14.02 7.59 19.43
CA GLU A 33 14.76 6.96 20.52
C GLU A 33 16.16 6.55 20.08
N SER A 34 16.25 5.91 18.93
CA SER A 34 17.51 5.48 18.34
C SER A 34 17.43 5.39 16.83
N VAL A 35 18.58 5.49 16.18
CA VAL A 35 18.74 5.31 14.74
C VAL A 35 19.88 4.33 14.52
N ASP A 36 19.57 3.21 13.90
CA ASP A 36 20.56 2.27 13.39
C ASP A 36 20.77 2.54 11.91
N HIS A 37 21.87 3.22 11.60
CA HIS A 37 22.19 3.59 10.21
C HIS A 37 22.57 2.39 9.36
N ASP A 38 23.12 1.33 9.94
CA ASP A 38 23.55 0.14 9.19
C ASP A 38 22.36 -0.74 8.86
N ALA A 39 21.50 -1.02 9.83
CA ALA A 39 20.27 -1.78 9.62
C ALA A 39 19.15 -0.95 8.97
N GLY A 40 19.24 0.39 8.96
CA GLY A 40 18.20 1.30 8.50
C GLY A 40 16.95 1.27 9.36
N MET A 41 17.14 1.12 10.65
CA MET A 41 16.03 1.05 11.60
C MET A 41 15.97 2.32 12.44
N ILE A 42 14.76 2.82 12.63
CA ILE A 42 14.48 3.98 13.47
C ILE A 42 13.50 3.52 14.54
N LEU A 43 13.90 3.61 15.80
CA LEU A 43 13.04 3.35 16.94
C LEU A 43 12.34 4.66 17.33
N LEU A 44 11.04 4.63 17.37
CA LEU A 44 10.18 5.78 17.69
C LEU A 44 9.42 5.50 18.98
N ARG A 45 9.26 6.53 19.82
CA ARG A 45 8.40 6.49 21.00
C ARG A 45 7.23 7.47 20.82
N ASP A 46 6.01 6.97 20.94
CA ASP A 46 4.81 7.79 20.90
C ASP A 46 4.56 8.54 22.23
N LYS A 47 3.51 9.36 22.27
CA LYS A 47 3.13 10.11 23.47
C LYS A 47 2.69 9.21 24.64
N ALA A 48 2.24 8.00 24.37
CA ALA A 48 1.81 7.04 25.39
C ALA A 48 2.99 6.20 25.92
N GLY A 49 4.19 6.38 25.32
CA GLY A 49 5.39 5.62 25.68
C GLY A 49 5.57 4.31 24.92
N ASN A 50 4.69 4.01 23.97
CA ASN A 50 4.84 2.82 23.14
C ASN A 50 5.99 3.01 22.16
N LEU A 51 6.72 1.92 21.93
CA LEU A 51 7.84 1.88 20.99
C LEU A 51 7.39 1.23 19.69
N ASP A 52 7.76 1.85 18.58
CA ASP A 52 7.52 1.33 17.23
C ASP A 52 8.80 1.46 16.40
N THR A 53 9.03 0.50 15.51
CA THR A 53 10.21 0.45 14.68
C THR A 53 9.84 0.68 13.22
N VAL A 54 10.44 1.71 12.63
CA VAL A 54 10.32 2.00 11.19
C VAL A 54 11.59 1.52 10.50
N ARG A 55 11.44 0.69 9.48
CA ARG A 55 12.54 0.29 8.61
C ARG A 55 12.56 1.18 7.37
N VAL A 56 13.73 1.68 7.05
CA VAL A 56 14.00 2.47 5.84
C VAL A 56 14.92 1.67 4.93
N ASP A 57 14.48 1.43 3.71
CA ASP A 57 15.30 0.75 2.71
C ASP A 57 16.63 1.53 2.49
N PRO A 58 17.79 0.84 2.37
CA PRO A 58 19.08 1.47 2.14
C PRO A 58 19.10 2.46 0.97
N ASP A 59 18.43 2.13 -0.11
CA ASP A 59 18.40 2.97 -1.32
C ASP A 59 17.59 4.25 -1.14
N LEU A 60 16.70 4.29 -0.14
CA LEU A 60 15.86 5.44 0.17
C LEU A 60 16.48 6.38 1.20
N ARG A 61 17.43 5.91 2.01
CA ARG A 61 18.04 6.69 3.11
C ARG A 61 18.68 7.99 2.63
N ALA A 62 19.35 7.95 1.49
CA ALA A 62 20.00 9.14 0.91
C ALA A 62 19.01 10.24 0.53
N LYS A 63 17.72 9.91 0.37
CA LYS A 63 16.64 10.84 -0.02
C LYS A 63 15.92 11.45 1.19
N LEU A 64 16.13 10.90 2.38
CA LEU A 64 15.43 11.32 3.58
C LEU A 64 16.32 12.21 4.47
N PRO A 65 15.72 13.08 5.32
CA PRO A 65 16.45 13.81 6.35
C PRO A 65 17.16 12.86 7.29
N VAL A 66 18.32 13.30 7.78
CA VAL A 66 19.01 12.60 8.87
C VAL A 66 18.27 12.89 10.16
N LEU A 67 17.87 11.82 10.86
CA LEU A 67 17.25 11.90 12.17
C LEU A 67 18.28 11.54 13.25
N HIS A 68 18.14 12.19 14.41
CA HIS A 68 18.99 11.94 15.56
C HIS A 68 18.14 11.54 16.78
N PRO A 69 18.69 10.74 17.71
CA PRO A 69 18.02 10.47 18.97
C PRO A 69 17.62 11.78 19.68
N GLY A 70 16.38 11.85 20.14
CA GLY A 70 15.80 13.02 20.77
C GLY A 70 15.02 13.94 19.82
N ASP A 71 15.16 13.80 18.52
CA ASP A 71 14.35 14.57 17.57
C ASP A 71 12.87 14.30 17.78
N LYS A 72 12.08 15.39 17.79
CA LYS A 72 10.64 15.28 17.79
C LYS A 72 10.12 15.37 16.38
N ILE A 73 9.37 14.37 15.96
CA ILE A 73 8.82 14.29 14.61
C ILE A 73 7.29 14.27 14.61
N GLY A 74 6.71 14.92 13.61
CA GLY A 74 5.30 14.77 13.24
C GLY A 74 5.19 13.75 12.13
N LEU A 75 4.27 12.81 12.27
CA LEU A 75 4.01 11.72 11.33
C LEU A 75 2.60 11.86 10.76
N ARG A 76 2.45 11.60 9.47
CA ARG A 76 1.16 11.39 8.83
C ARG A 76 1.24 10.15 7.97
N ILE A 77 0.33 9.21 8.22
CA ILE A 77 0.22 7.94 7.51
C ILE A 77 -1.10 7.94 6.76
N VAL A 78 -1.04 7.81 5.45
CA VAL A 78 -2.21 7.69 4.58
C VAL A 78 -2.14 6.33 3.89
N ARG A 79 -3.18 5.53 4.06
CA ARG A 79 -3.34 4.26 3.35
C ARG A 79 -4.48 4.36 2.36
N THR A 80 -4.21 3.97 1.12
CA THR A 80 -5.23 3.80 0.10
C THR A 80 -5.21 2.37 -0.43
N ILE A 81 -6.37 1.94 -0.92
CA ILE A 81 -6.51 0.65 -1.60
C ILE A 81 -7.19 0.91 -2.94
N ASP A 82 -6.71 0.29 -4.00
CA ASP A 82 -7.39 0.15 -5.27
C ASP A 82 -7.45 -1.32 -5.70
N ALA A 83 -8.32 -1.61 -6.65
CA ALA A 83 -8.46 -2.92 -7.23
C ALA A 83 -8.89 -2.84 -8.70
N ALA A 84 -8.38 -3.72 -9.53
CA ALA A 84 -8.75 -3.82 -10.93
C ALA A 84 -8.83 -5.28 -11.36
N ILE A 85 -9.81 -5.61 -12.22
CA ILE A 85 -9.85 -6.94 -12.83
C ILE A 85 -8.64 -7.07 -13.76
N ALA A 86 -7.81 -8.07 -13.51
CA ALA A 86 -6.62 -8.31 -14.31
C ALA A 86 -7.00 -8.81 -15.72
N PRO A 87 -6.42 -8.23 -16.78
CA PRO A 87 -6.61 -8.77 -18.11
C PRO A 87 -6.01 -10.19 -18.21
N PRO A 88 -6.67 -11.12 -18.92
CA PRO A 88 -6.13 -12.47 -19.10
C PRO A 88 -4.71 -12.45 -19.68
N GLY A 89 -3.78 -13.17 -19.04
CA GLY A 89 -2.40 -13.27 -19.48
C GLY A 89 -1.54 -12.02 -19.25
N SER A 90 -2.05 -11.00 -18.54
CA SER A 90 -1.24 -9.84 -18.15
C SER A 90 -0.13 -10.25 -17.15
N PRO A 91 1.03 -9.58 -17.17
CA PRO A 91 2.10 -9.85 -16.20
C PRO A 91 1.62 -9.60 -14.77
N LEU A 92 2.28 -10.24 -13.79
CA LEU A 92 2.02 -9.96 -12.38
C LEU A 92 2.43 -8.53 -12.04
N PRO A 93 1.65 -7.82 -11.21
CA PRO A 93 1.99 -6.46 -10.82
C PRO A 93 3.21 -6.47 -9.87
N GLU A 94 4.10 -5.49 -10.03
CA GLU A 94 5.29 -5.34 -9.21
C GLU A 94 5.07 -4.32 -8.10
N SER A 95 5.50 -4.68 -6.88
CA SER A 95 5.54 -3.77 -5.74
C SER A 95 6.71 -2.81 -5.87
N THR A 96 6.51 -1.56 -5.45
CA THR A 96 7.54 -0.50 -5.53
C THR A 96 7.55 0.36 -4.29
N GLU A 97 8.74 0.89 -3.95
CA GLU A 97 8.90 1.89 -2.90
C GLU A 97 9.63 3.11 -3.44
N ASN A 98 9.24 4.28 -2.97
CA ASN A 98 9.85 5.55 -3.32
C ASN A 98 9.95 6.45 -2.10
N ALA A 99 10.97 7.30 -2.07
CA ALA A 99 11.12 8.33 -1.06
C ALA A 99 11.53 9.66 -1.67
N ALA A 100 11.09 10.74 -1.04
CA ALA A 100 11.47 12.11 -1.34
C ALA A 100 11.52 12.91 -0.05
N GLY A 101 12.35 13.97 -0.02
CA GLY A 101 12.41 14.84 1.16
C GLY A 101 13.35 16.01 0.98
N THR A 102 13.26 16.96 1.90
CA THR A 102 14.18 18.08 2.05
C THR A 102 15.04 17.83 3.26
N ARG A 103 16.36 17.66 3.04
CA ARG A 103 17.33 17.30 4.08
C ARG A 103 17.81 18.48 4.92
N THR A 104 17.64 19.69 4.43
CA THR A 104 18.16 20.94 5.02
C THR A 104 17.03 21.94 5.27
N GLY A 105 17.26 22.85 6.19
CA GLY A 105 16.30 23.90 6.55
C GLY A 105 15.79 23.77 7.99
N PRO A 106 14.99 24.72 8.44
CA PRO A 106 14.50 24.78 9.84
C PRO A 106 13.56 23.62 10.20
N HIS A 107 12.92 23.00 9.19
CA HIS A 107 12.01 21.87 9.37
C HIS A 107 12.25 20.82 8.27
N PRO A 108 13.31 20.00 8.39
CA PRO A 108 13.54 18.92 7.45
C PRO A 108 12.32 17.98 7.42
N HIS A 109 11.96 17.53 6.24
CA HIS A 109 10.82 16.63 6.07
C HIS A 109 11.11 15.56 5.04
N GLY A 110 10.40 14.44 5.15
CA GLY A 110 10.50 13.33 4.22
C GLY A 110 9.15 12.68 4.00
N MET A 111 9.06 11.98 2.90
CA MET A 111 7.91 11.15 2.56
C MET A 111 8.42 9.85 1.94
N MET A 112 7.87 8.75 2.40
CA MET A 112 8.03 7.43 1.79
C MET A 112 6.66 6.98 1.27
N VAL A 113 6.65 6.41 0.07
CA VAL A 113 5.45 5.84 -0.52
C VAL A 113 5.78 4.43 -0.96
N SER A 114 5.07 3.45 -0.41
CA SER A 114 5.15 2.06 -0.84
C SER A 114 3.87 1.65 -1.55
N PHE A 115 4.03 0.87 -2.61
CA PHE A 115 2.94 0.24 -3.35
C PHE A 115 3.12 -1.27 -3.25
N LYS A 116 2.32 -1.90 -2.41
CA LYS A 116 2.23 -3.35 -2.36
C LYS A 116 1.17 -3.78 -3.37
N ARG A 117 1.59 -4.53 -4.38
CA ARG A 117 0.71 -5.02 -5.44
C ARG A 117 0.69 -6.52 -5.46
N GLU A 118 -0.49 -7.08 -5.53
CA GLU A 118 -0.70 -8.52 -5.53
C GLU A 118 -1.84 -8.87 -6.47
N ARG A 119 -1.72 -10.04 -7.14
CA ARG A 119 -2.84 -10.63 -7.88
C ARG A 119 -3.50 -11.68 -7.02
N VAL A 120 -4.80 -11.53 -6.82
CA VAL A 120 -5.62 -12.46 -6.05
C VAL A 120 -6.67 -13.11 -6.95
N LYS A 121 -7.06 -14.34 -6.64
CA LYS A 121 -8.10 -15.07 -7.36
C LYS A 121 -9.39 -15.06 -6.55
N VAL A 122 -10.44 -14.46 -7.09
CA VAL A 122 -11.77 -14.42 -6.46
C VAL A 122 -12.39 -15.82 -6.50
N THR A 123 -12.81 -16.32 -5.34
CA THR A 123 -13.49 -17.62 -5.20
C THR A 123 -14.95 -17.48 -4.78
N GLY A 124 -15.33 -16.35 -4.19
CA GLY A 124 -16.70 -16.09 -3.78
C GLY A 124 -17.00 -14.60 -3.64
N VAL A 125 -18.24 -14.23 -3.91
CA VAL A 125 -18.74 -12.86 -3.78
C VAL A 125 -20.12 -12.89 -3.12
N ASP A 126 -20.30 -12.16 -2.01
CA ASP A 126 -21.58 -11.95 -1.35
C ASP A 126 -21.86 -10.44 -1.30
N THR A 127 -22.65 -9.97 -2.25
CA THR A 127 -23.02 -8.55 -2.35
C THR A 127 -24.01 -8.12 -1.26
N THR A 128 -24.73 -9.06 -0.67
CA THR A 128 -25.68 -8.77 0.42
C THR A 128 -24.95 -8.44 1.71
N ARG A 129 -23.86 -9.17 1.98
CA ARG A 129 -23.02 -8.96 3.15
C ARG A 129 -21.80 -8.09 2.85
N ASN A 130 -21.64 -7.64 1.60
CA ASN A 130 -20.45 -6.92 1.12
C ASN A 130 -19.16 -7.69 1.41
N GLN A 131 -19.14 -8.98 1.14
CA GLN A 131 -17.99 -9.84 1.38
C GLN A 131 -17.43 -10.38 0.06
N VAL A 132 -16.11 -10.48 0.01
CA VAL A 132 -15.37 -11.19 -1.03
C VAL A 132 -14.49 -12.26 -0.41
N VAL A 133 -14.46 -13.42 -1.05
CA VAL A 133 -13.54 -14.50 -0.73
C VAL A 133 -12.55 -14.61 -1.87
N PHE A 134 -11.28 -14.63 -1.56
CA PHE A 134 -10.23 -14.78 -2.55
C PHE A 134 -9.07 -15.61 -2.00
N VAL A 135 -8.25 -16.13 -2.91
CA VAL A 135 -6.99 -16.80 -2.61
C VAL A 135 -5.87 -15.83 -2.97
N ASP A 136 -4.97 -15.59 -2.05
CA ASP A 136 -3.79 -14.73 -2.24
C ASP A 136 -2.63 -15.50 -2.93
N PRO A 137 -1.51 -14.85 -3.29
CA PRO A 137 -0.37 -15.52 -3.92
C PRO A 137 0.29 -16.63 -3.09
N ASP A 138 0.06 -16.62 -1.77
CA ASP A 138 0.57 -17.63 -0.84
C ASP A 138 -0.40 -18.82 -0.66
N ASP A 139 -1.40 -18.95 -1.55
CA ASP A 139 -2.49 -19.96 -1.49
C ASP A 139 -3.35 -19.87 -0.21
N ILE A 140 -3.37 -18.72 0.45
CA ILE A 140 -4.19 -18.51 1.64
C ILE A 140 -5.56 -17.97 1.24
N THR A 141 -6.63 -18.65 1.65
CA THR A 141 -7.99 -18.17 1.47
C THR A 141 -8.30 -17.07 2.49
N ARG A 142 -8.75 -15.92 2.00
CA ARG A 142 -9.15 -14.78 2.82
C ARG A 142 -10.59 -14.40 2.58
N VAL A 143 -11.26 -14.01 3.66
CA VAL A 143 -12.61 -13.42 3.63
C VAL A 143 -12.50 -11.97 4.05
N VAL A 144 -12.89 -11.06 3.19
CA VAL A 144 -12.80 -9.61 3.45
C VAL A 144 -14.18 -8.98 3.41
N LEU A 145 -14.50 -8.23 4.47
CA LEU A 145 -15.68 -7.37 4.52
C LEU A 145 -15.35 -6.00 3.90
N VAL A 146 -16.00 -5.69 2.79
CA VAL A 146 -15.81 -4.46 2.03
C VAL A 146 -16.65 -3.34 2.65
N ARG A 147 -16.01 -2.41 3.35
CA ARG A 147 -16.70 -1.31 4.07
C ARG A 147 -16.86 -0.05 3.23
N GLN A 148 -15.94 0.17 2.29
CA GLN A 148 -15.92 1.38 1.47
C GLN A 148 -16.95 1.30 0.34
N LYS A 149 -17.81 2.32 0.24
CA LYS A 149 -18.94 2.33 -0.70
C LYS A 149 -18.49 2.14 -2.16
N ALA A 150 -17.41 2.82 -2.56
CA ALA A 150 -16.87 2.69 -3.90
C ALA A 150 -16.36 1.27 -4.19
N MET A 151 -15.74 0.61 -3.21
CA MET A 151 -15.30 -0.78 -3.33
C MET A 151 -16.51 -1.75 -3.33
N GLN A 152 -17.62 -1.43 -2.68
CA GLN A 152 -18.85 -2.23 -2.74
C GLN A 152 -19.46 -2.19 -4.16
N GLU A 153 -19.38 -1.07 -4.86
CA GLU A 153 -19.81 -1.00 -6.26
C GLU A 153 -18.92 -1.86 -7.17
N PHE A 154 -17.61 -1.83 -6.95
CA PHE A 154 -16.67 -2.70 -7.66
C PHE A 154 -16.96 -4.19 -7.35
N LEU A 155 -17.26 -4.53 -6.09
CA LEU A 155 -17.61 -5.90 -5.67
C LEU A 155 -18.75 -6.48 -6.50
N LYS A 156 -19.75 -5.68 -6.90
CA LYS A 156 -20.89 -6.12 -7.73
C LYS A 156 -20.48 -6.55 -9.14
N THR A 157 -19.31 -6.14 -9.58
CA THR A 157 -18.77 -6.48 -10.92
C THR A 157 -17.96 -7.76 -10.91
N LEU A 158 -17.55 -8.24 -9.74
CA LEU A 158 -16.69 -9.42 -9.57
C LEU A 158 -17.51 -10.71 -9.69
N LYS A 159 -16.82 -11.75 -10.15
CA LYS A 159 -17.35 -13.12 -10.22
C LYS A 159 -16.31 -14.10 -9.71
N PRO A 160 -16.72 -15.26 -9.15
CA PRO A 160 -15.80 -16.36 -8.89
C PRO A 160 -15.01 -16.73 -10.16
N GLY A 161 -13.70 -16.86 -10.00
CA GLY A 161 -12.75 -17.12 -11.09
C GLY A 161 -12.06 -15.85 -11.64
N ASP A 162 -12.54 -14.64 -11.33
CA ASP A 162 -11.86 -13.42 -11.73
C ASP A 162 -10.50 -13.31 -11.01
N GLU A 163 -9.48 -12.89 -11.75
CA GLU A 163 -8.21 -12.43 -11.19
C GLU A 163 -8.27 -10.92 -11.00
N VAL A 164 -7.85 -10.47 -9.83
CA VAL A 164 -7.90 -9.04 -9.44
C VAL A 164 -6.53 -8.60 -8.98
N ASP A 165 -6.00 -7.58 -9.62
CA ASP A 165 -4.82 -6.87 -9.16
C ASP A 165 -5.24 -5.88 -8.09
N THR A 166 -4.72 -6.06 -6.88
CA THR A 166 -4.93 -5.17 -5.75
C THR A 166 -3.68 -4.33 -5.51
N THR A 167 -3.86 -3.07 -5.18
CA THR A 167 -2.78 -2.18 -4.77
C THR A 167 -3.09 -1.60 -3.40
N VAL A 168 -2.20 -1.81 -2.45
CA VAL A 168 -2.18 -1.09 -1.17
C VAL A 168 -1.06 -0.06 -1.25
N MET A 169 -1.42 1.21 -1.20
CA MET A 169 -0.44 2.30 -1.13
C MET A 169 -0.39 2.83 0.29
N ASP A 170 0.79 2.80 0.89
CA ASP A 170 1.10 3.46 2.15
C ASP A 170 1.99 4.68 1.88
N ALA A 171 1.50 5.86 2.23
CA ALA A 171 2.27 7.09 2.20
C ALA A 171 2.55 7.53 3.65
N VAL A 172 3.81 7.49 4.05
CA VAL A 172 4.29 7.96 5.35
C VAL A 172 5.04 9.26 5.13
N SER A 173 4.50 10.36 5.59
CA SER A 173 5.19 11.65 5.62
C SER A 173 5.59 12.00 7.05
N PHE A 174 6.77 12.58 7.20
CA PHE A 174 7.25 13.05 8.48
C PHE A 174 7.93 14.41 8.35
N SER A 175 7.88 15.19 9.42
CA SER A 175 8.57 16.46 9.55
C SER A 175 9.25 16.53 10.90
N VAL A 176 10.46 17.06 10.91
CA VAL A 176 11.19 17.33 12.16
C VAL A 176 10.60 18.61 12.77
N LEU A 177 9.93 18.47 13.91
CA LEU A 177 9.27 19.56 14.62
C LEU A 177 10.24 20.32 15.53
N SER A 178 11.18 19.60 16.15
CA SER A 178 12.29 20.19 16.91
C SER A 178 13.47 19.23 16.90
N GLN A 179 14.66 19.79 16.78
CA GLN A 179 15.92 19.09 16.94
C GLN A 179 16.52 19.46 18.30
N LEU A 180 17.12 18.49 18.99
CA LEU A 180 17.94 18.82 20.13
C LEU A 180 19.22 19.50 19.62
N PRO A 181 19.70 20.58 20.29
CA PRO A 181 21.01 21.12 19.99
C PRO A 181 22.06 20.02 20.17
N ALA A 182 22.94 19.91 19.17
CA ALA A 182 24.04 18.97 19.14
C ALA A 182 25.03 19.24 20.30
#